data_b5551255c96ae079e6293893f45253ca
#
_entry.id   b5551255c96ae079e6293893f45253ca
#
_cell.length_a   1.000
_cell.length_b   1.000
_cell.length_c   1.000
_cell.angle_alpha   90.00
_cell.angle_beta   90.00
_cell.angle_gamma   90.00
#
_symmetry.space_group_name_H-M   'P 1'
#
loop_
_entity.id
_entity.type
_entity.pdbx_description
1 polymer ?
#
loop_
_entity_poly.entity_id
_entity_poly.type
_entity_poly.pdbx_seq_one_letter_code
_entity_poly.pdbx_strand_id
1 'polypeptide(L)'
;MRFLFLVLMLILLFGCLNQGSTNNDNLEVNLMGKKALFIIAHEGFRDEELFETKGVLEKYGIQTTIASTEKGTCSGMMGGSAEATISLDEVDVSEYDAIIFIGGAGTPSVRETEEALAIAKEAYEENEENEVVAAICWAPTILAKAGILEGKNATVWVGNDSEYGISTVKVLEKYGAIYVNKPVVVDGKIITAIGPSAAKEFGEEIAKALK
;
A
#
# COMPACT_ATOMS: atom_id res chain seq x y z
N MET A 1 -52.96 -35.73 -55.90
CA MET A 1 -53.38 -34.55 -55.15
C MET A 1 -53.15 -34.77 -53.68
N ARG A 2 -51.93 -34.47 -53.20
CA ARG A 2 -51.60 -34.43 -51.74
C ARG A 2 -50.49 -33.41 -51.58
N PHE A 3 -50.85 -32.29 -50.95
CA PHE A 3 -49.95 -31.21 -50.59
C PHE A 3 -49.06 -31.62 -49.39
N LEU A 4 -47.74 -31.55 -49.58
CA LEU A 4 -46.79 -31.76 -48.52
C LEU A 4 -46.34 -30.38 -47.99
N PHE A 5 -46.73 -30.04 -46.76
CA PHE A 5 -46.30 -28.82 -46.06
C PHE A 5 -44.92 -29.06 -45.49
N LEU A 6 -43.94 -28.30 -45.99
CA LEU A 6 -42.59 -28.25 -45.44
C LEU A 6 -42.55 -27.16 -44.35
N VAL A 7 -42.46 -27.55 -43.08
CA VAL A 7 -42.25 -26.63 -41.97
C VAL A 7 -40.78 -26.39 -41.84
N LEU A 8 -40.35 -25.19 -42.20
CA LEU A 8 -38.96 -24.72 -42.03
C LEU A 8 -38.79 -24.25 -40.57
N MET A 9 -38.08 -25.05 -39.76
CA MET A 9 -37.78 -24.72 -38.36
C MET A 9 -36.52 -23.85 -38.35
N LEU A 10 -36.70 -22.53 -38.12
CA LEU A 10 -35.63 -21.54 -37.97
C LEU A 10 -35.04 -21.67 -36.59
N ILE A 11 -33.88 -22.32 -36.46
CA ILE A 11 -33.11 -22.36 -35.18
C ILE A 11 -32.35 -21.04 -35.05
N LEU A 12 -32.85 -20.15 -34.23
CA LEU A 12 -32.11 -18.96 -33.76
C LEU A 12 -31.03 -19.42 -32.77
N LEU A 13 -29.80 -19.47 -33.27
CA LEU A 13 -28.62 -19.59 -32.42
C LEU A 13 -28.42 -18.25 -31.68
N PHE A 14 -28.89 -18.18 -30.44
CA PHE A 14 -28.43 -17.16 -29.51
C PHE A 14 -26.98 -17.48 -29.12
N GLY A 15 -26.06 -16.85 -29.83
CA GLY A 15 -24.67 -16.81 -29.43
C GLY A 15 -24.59 -15.97 -28.13
N CYS A 16 -24.41 -16.63 -27.00
CA CYS A 16 -23.94 -15.97 -25.79
C CYS A 16 -22.56 -15.39 -26.05
N LEU A 17 -22.48 -14.10 -26.30
CA LEU A 17 -21.24 -13.34 -26.17
C LEU A 17 -20.87 -13.35 -24.68
N ASN A 18 -20.02 -14.30 -24.31
CA ASN A 18 -19.32 -14.30 -23.03
C ASN A 18 -18.32 -13.14 -23.10
N GLN A 19 -18.74 -11.94 -22.66
CA GLN A 19 -17.79 -10.86 -22.44
C GLN A 19 -16.91 -11.28 -21.27
N GLY A 20 -15.63 -11.47 -21.57
CA GLY A 20 -14.62 -11.85 -20.60
C GLY A 20 -14.66 -10.87 -19.41
N SER A 21 -14.93 -11.41 -18.26
CA SER A 21 -14.72 -10.75 -16.96
C SER A 21 -13.32 -10.15 -16.97
N THR A 22 -13.22 -8.85 -16.76
CA THR A 22 -11.94 -8.18 -16.67
C THR A 22 -11.16 -8.70 -15.44
N ASN A 23 -9.84 -8.75 -15.53
CA ASN A 23 -8.98 -9.22 -14.43
C ASN A 23 -9.24 -8.51 -13.08
N ASN A 24 -9.90 -7.33 -13.10
CA ASN A 24 -10.27 -6.57 -11.91
C ASN A 24 -11.34 -7.27 -11.06
N ASP A 25 -12.38 -7.87 -11.69
CA ASP A 25 -13.45 -8.54 -10.94
C ASP A 25 -12.91 -9.75 -10.13
N ASN A 26 -11.95 -10.47 -10.72
CA ASN A 26 -11.29 -11.59 -10.04
C ASN A 26 -10.38 -11.13 -8.90
N LEU A 27 -9.76 -9.94 -9.02
CA LEU A 27 -8.90 -9.38 -7.99
C LEU A 27 -9.75 -8.92 -6.78
N GLU A 28 -10.87 -8.21 -7.03
CA GLU A 28 -11.79 -7.75 -5.99
C GLU A 28 -12.34 -8.92 -5.15
N VAL A 29 -12.75 -9.98 -5.79
CA VAL A 29 -13.29 -11.18 -5.09
C VAL A 29 -12.23 -11.84 -4.20
N ASN A 30 -10.97 -11.86 -4.65
CA ASN A 30 -9.89 -12.49 -3.90
C ASN A 30 -9.39 -11.64 -2.71
N LEU A 31 -9.69 -10.34 -2.68
CA LEU A 31 -9.19 -9.41 -1.65
C LEU A 31 -10.25 -9.03 -0.62
N MET A 32 -11.50 -9.49 -0.78
CA MET A 32 -12.52 -9.32 0.24
C MET A 32 -12.14 -10.04 1.54
N GLY A 33 -12.10 -9.28 2.62
CA GLY A 33 -11.70 -9.77 3.95
C GLY A 33 -10.23 -9.53 4.29
N LYS A 34 -9.40 -9.11 3.33
CA LYS A 34 -8.05 -8.61 3.58
C LYS A 34 -8.10 -7.29 4.36
N LYS A 35 -7.11 -7.07 5.22
CA LYS A 35 -7.00 -5.89 6.08
C LYS A 35 -5.66 -5.18 5.85
N ALA A 36 -5.69 -3.87 5.74
CA ALA A 36 -4.51 -3.03 5.59
C ALA A 36 -4.45 -1.96 6.70
N LEU A 37 -3.30 -1.85 7.35
CA LEU A 37 -3.01 -0.81 8.32
C LEU A 37 -2.22 0.32 7.65
N PHE A 38 -2.73 1.53 7.74
CA PHE A 38 -2.01 2.75 7.36
C PHE A 38 -1.40 3.40 8.60
N ILE A 39 -0.08 3.56 8.61
CA ILE A 39 0.66 4.29 9.66
C ILE A 39 0.99 5.68 9.13
N ILE A 40 0.47 6.70 9.80
CA ILE A 40 0.62 8.10 9.42
C ILE A 40 1.19 8.93 10.57
N ALA A 41 1.83 10.05 10.26
CA ALA A 41 2.16 11.03 11.28
C ALA A 41 0.88 11.71 11.80
N HIS A 42 0.82 12.01 13.10
CA HIS A 42 -0.31 12.73 13.69
C HIS A 42 -0.44 14.14 13.08
N GLU A 43 0.68 14.77 12.79
CA GLU A 43 0.76 16.03 12.06
C GLU A 43 1.67 15.91 10.84
N GLY A 44 1.20 16.39 9.69
CA GLY A 44 1.99 16.52 8.47
C GLY A 44 2.16 15.24 7.67
N PHE A 45 1.19 14.31 7.70
CA PHE A 45 1.13 13.23 6.71
C PHE A 45 0.83 13.80 5.31
N ARG A 46 1.23 13.11 4.26
CA ARG A 46 0.93 13.54 2.89
C ARG A 46 -0.43 13.03 2.44
N ASP A 47 -1.34 13.98 2.21
CA ASP A 47 -2.76 13.73 1.94
C ASP A 47 -2.99 12.80 0.74
N GLU A 48 -2.38 13.11 -0.41
CA GLU A 48 -2.58 12.33 -1.63
C GLU A 48 -2.06 10.91 -1.48
N GLU A 49 -0.97 10.72 -0.75
CA GLU A 49 -0.39 9.39 -0.52
C GLU A 49 -1.33 8.52 0.32
N LEU A 50 -1.92 9.08 1.37
CA LEU A 50 -2.91 8.37 2.17
C LEU A 50 -4.19 8.11 1.37
N PHE A 51 -4.83 9.17 0.87
CA PHE A 51 -6.18 9.04 0.34
C PHE A 51 -6.25 8.30 -1.00
N GLU A 52 -5.26 8.48 -1.88
CA GLU A 52 -5.24 7.76 -3.16
C GLU A 52 -4.89 6.29 -2.97
N THR A 53 -3.88 5.97 -2.15
CA THR A 53 -3.53 4.56 -1.87
C THR A 53 -4.67 3.84 -1.17
N LYS A 54 -5.25 4.46 -0.12
CA LYS A 54 -6.40 3.92 0.62
C LYS A 54 -7.59 3.69 -0.31
N GLY A 55 -7.93 4.68 -1.16
CA GLY A 55 -9.03 4.56 -2.12
C GLY A 55 -8.84 3.44 -3.14
N VAL A 56 -7.60 3.15 -3.56
CA VAL A 56 -7.30 2.00 -4.41
C VAL A 56 -7.58 0.69 -3.66
N LEU A 57 -7.07 0.52 -2.43
CA LEU A 57 -7.26 -0.71 -1.67
C LEU A 57 -8.74 -0.96 -1.32
N GLU A 58 -9.46 0.07 -0.90
CA GLU A 58 -10.90 -0.02 -0.60
C GLU A 58 -11.73 -0.38 -1.82
N LYS A 59 -11.35 0.08 -3.01
CA LYS A 59 -11.99 -0.32 -4.27
C LYS A 59 -11.87 -1.82 -4.54
N TYR A 60 -10.80 -2.47 -4.07
CA TYR A 60 -10.62 -3.91 -4.12
C TYR A 60 -11.27 -4.66 -2.95
N GLY A 61 -12.02 -3.99 -2.08
CA GLY A 61 -12.71 -4.59 -0.94
C GLY A 61 -11.84 -4.80 0.30
N ILE A 62 -10.61 -4.29 0.31
CA ILE A 62 -9.69 -4.38 1.45
C ILE A 62 -10.19 -3.43 2.56
N GLN A 63 -10.30 -3.95 3.77
CA GLN A 63 -10.61 -3.14 4.94
C GLN A 63 -9.39 -2.35 5.38
N THR A 64 -9.58 -1.07 5.69
CA THR A 64 -8.47 -0.18 6.04
C THR A 64 -8.62 0.37 7.46
N THR A 65 -7.51 0.39 8.20
CA THR A 65 -7.40 1.00 9.53
C THR A 65 -6.28 2.04 9.49
N ILE A 66 -6.40 3.09 10.28
CA ILE A 66 -5.37 4.13 10.41
C ILE A 66 -4.86 4.13 11.84
N ALA A 67 -3.53 4.05 11.97
CA ALA A 67 -2.78 4.22 13.22
C ALA A 67 -1.88 5.45 13.14
N SER A 68 -1.61 6.05 14.30
CA SER A 68 -0.66 7.14 14.45
C SER A 68 0.05 7.06 15.80
N THR A 69 0.99 7.95 16.07
CA THR A 69 1.67 8.04 17.37
C THR A 69 0.71 8.24 18.55
N GLU A 70 -0.47 8.78 18.28
CA GLU A 70 -1.59 8.90 19.22
C GLU A 70 -2.93 8.82 18.47
N LYS A 71 -3.99 8.44 19.16
CA LYS A 71 -5.36 8.41 18.60
C LYS A 71 -5.90 9.81 18.39
N GLY A 72 -6.84 9.92 17.45
CA GLY A 72 -7.58 11.14 17.19
C GLY A 72 -7.39 11.67 15.78
N THR A 73 -7.78 12.91 15.59
CA THR A 73 -7.74 13.57 14.29
C THR A 73 -6.33 13.97 13.91
N CYS A 74 -5.77 13.32 12.92
CA CYS A 74 -4.48 13.66 12.31
C CYS A 74 -4.64 14.72 11.24
N SER A 75 -3.65 15.60 11.11
CA SER A 75 -3.65 16.69 10.12
C SER A 75 -2.66 16.45 8.97
N GLY A 76 -3.15 16.55 7.74
CA GLY A 76 -2.36 16.43 6.52
C GLY A 76 -1.66 17.74 6.13
N MET A 77 -0.57 17.61 5.37
CA MET A 77 0.21 18.75 4.85
C MET A 77 -0.58 19.65 3.92
N MET A 78 -1.57 19.09 3.21
CA MET A 78 -2.38 19.80 2.21
C MET A 78 -3.73 20.23 2.77
N GLY A 79 -3.93 20.11 4.09
CA GLY A 79 -5.14 20.54 4.78
C GLY A 79 -6.22 19.46 4.92
N GLY A 80 -5.94 18.23 4.51
CA GLY A 80 -6.80 17.09 4.80
C GLY A 80 -6.72 16.68 6.27
N SER A 81 -7.65 15.83 6.68
CA SER A 81 -7.65 15.22 8.01
C SER A 81 -8.03 13.75 7.93
N ALA A 82 -7.51 12.94 8.85
CA ALA A 82 -7.82 11.52 8.97
C ALA A 82 -7.91 11.15 10.45
N GLU A 83 -8.78 10.19 10.79
CA GLU A 83 -8.95 9.72 12.16
C GLU A 83 -8.06 8.49 12.40
N ALA A 84 -7.08 8.60 13.29
CA ALA A 84 -6.34 7.46 13.80
C ALA A 84 -7.16 6.78 14.91
N THR A 85 -7.67 5.59 14.61
CA THR A 85 -8.52 4.83 15.54
C THR A 85 -7.73 4.06 16.58
N ILE A 86 -6.46 3.78 16.31
CA ILE A 86 -5.50 3.11 17.22
C ILE A 86 -4.19 3.90 17.27
N SER A 87 -3.48 3.83 18.38
CA SER A 87 -2.11 4.31 18.53
C SER A 87 -1.11 3.20 18.21
N LEU A 88 0.16 3.58 17.95
CA LEU A 88 1.18 2.61 17.54
C LEU A 88 1.41 1.50 18.56
N ASP A 89 1.30 1.80 19.85
CA ASP A 89 1.45 0.85 20.95
C ASP A 89 0.28 -0.16 21.09
N GLU A 90 -0.83 0.08 20.38
CA GLU A 90 -1.99 -0.82 20.33
C GLU A 90 -2.01 -1.68 19.07
N VAL A 91 -1.05 -1.54 18.16
CA VAL A 91 -1.02 -2.30 16.91
C VAL A 91 -0.66 -3.75 17.18
N ASP A 92 -1.54 -4.66 16.77
CA ASP A 92 -1.26 -6.08 16.60
C ASP A 92 -1.05 -6.35 15.11
N VAL A 93 0.20 -6.56 14.70
CA VAL A 93 0.58 -6.74 13.30
C VAL A 93 -0.12 -7.94 12.69
N SER A 94 -0.36 -9.00 13.46
CA SER A 94 -0.99 -10.24 13.01
C SER A 94 -2.44 -10.09 12.54
N GLU A 95 -3.08 -8.96 12.84
CA GLU A 95 -4.43 -8.65 12.38
C GLU A 95 -4.52 -8.13 10.94
N TYR A 96 -3.36 -7.83 10.30
CA TYR A 96 -3.30 -7.14 9.01
C TYR A 96 -2.52 -7.93 7.96
N ASP A 97 -2.98 -7.89 6.73
CA ASP A 97 -2.32 -8.46 5.56
C ASP A 97 -1.34 -7.45 4.89
N ALA A 98 -1.45 -6.17 5.20
CA ALA A 98 -0.51 -5.15 4.75
C ALA A 98 -0.29 -4.07 5.81
N ILE A 99 0.98 -3.71 6.04
CA ILE A 99 1.39 -2.57 6.85
C ILE A 99 1.99 -1.50 5.93
N ILE A 100 1.37 -0.31 5.92
CA ILE A 100 1.65 0.74 4.95
C ILE A 100 2.03 2.03 5.66
N PHE A 101 3.27 2.47 5.48
CA PHE A 101 3.79 3.71 6.03
C PHE A 101 3.64 4.85 5.02
N ILE A 102 2.90 5.89 5.40
CA ILE A 102 2.67 7.09 4.60
C ILE A 102 3.71 8.15 4.93
N GLY A 103 4.16 8.83 3.89
CA GLY A 103 5.14 9.90 4.02
C GLY A 103 4.55 11.25 4.42
N GLY A 104 5.33 12.28 4.18
CA GLY A 104 5.00 13.66 4.52
C GLY A 104 6.04 14.28 5.45
N ALA A 105 5.87 15.56 5.79
CA ALA A 105 6.79 16.30 6.64
C ALA A 105 6.86 15.75 8.08
N GLY A 106 5.80 15.07 8.52
CA GLY A 106 5.74 14.42 9.82
C GLY A 106 6.44 13.06 9.90
N THR A 107 6.97 12.51 8.79
CA THR A 107 7.65 11.21 8.80
C THR A 107 8.74 11.06 9.86
N PRO A 108 9.59 12.06 10.15
CA PRO A 108 10.58 11.94 11.22
C PRO A 108 9.99 11.61 12.58
N SER A 109 8.85 12.20 12.94
CA SER A 109 8.20 11.94 14.25
C SER A 109 7.77 10.48 14.41
N VAL A 110 7.33 9.82 13.33
CA VAL A 110 7.00 8.39 13.31
C VAL A 110 8.27 7.55 13.34
N ARG A 111 9.26 7.89 12.51
CA ARG A 111 10.53 7.15 12.40
C ARG A 111 11.33 7.07 13.70
N GLU A 112 11.20 8.07 14.55
CA GLU A 112 11.95 8.12 15.83
C GLU A 112 11.24 7.36 16.96
N THR A 113 10.04 6.79 16.75
CA THR A 113 9.36 5.93 17.72
C THR A 113 9.88 4.49 17.65
N GLU A 114 10.04 3.86 18.83
CA GLU A 114 10.43 2.45 18.90
C GLU A 114 9.32 1.55 18.36
N GLU A 115 8.06 1.92 18.57
CA GLU A 115 6.87 1.21 18.14
C GLU A 115 6.80 1.10 16.61
N ALA A 116 7.00 2.21 15.88
CA ALA A 116 6.97 2.17 14.41
C ALA A 116 8.08 1.29 13.82
N LEU A 117 9.27 1.30 14.43
CA LEU A 117 10.36 0.43 14.02
C LEU A 117 10.08 -1.04 14.35
N ALA A 118 9.49 -1.32 15.51
CA ALA A 118 9.08 -2.67 15.91
C ALA A 118 8.00 -3.21 14.97
N ILE A 119 6.95 -2.43 14.69
CA ILE A 119 5.89 -2.81 13.75
C ILE A 119 6.46 -3.15 12.37
N ALA A 120 7.36 -2.30 11.84
CA ALA A 120 7.98 -2.54 10.53
C ALA A 120 8.79 -3.86 10.51
N LYS A 121 9.51 -4.14 11.60
CA LYS A 121 10.33 -5.34 11.74
C LYS A 121 9.48 -6.59 11.91
N GLU A 122 8.50 -6.56 12.79
CA GLU A 122 7.55 -7.65 13.06
C GLU A 122 6.80 -8.03 11.79
N ALA A 123 6.22 -7.06 11.07
CA ALA A 123 5.54 -7.27 9.81
C ALA A 123 6.43 -7.90 8.72
N TYR A 124 7.73 -7.69 8.80
CA TYR A 124 8.67 -8.30 7.88
C TYR A 124 9.11 -9.72 8.31
N GLU A 125 9.26 -9.97 9.62
CA GLU A 125 9.84 -11.22 10.15
C GLU A 125 8.80 -12.31 10.42
N GLU A 126 7.60 -11.98 10.90
CA GLU A 126 6.63 -12.96 11.43
C GLU A 126 5.83 -13.71 10.38
N ASN A 127 5.71 -13.21 9.16
CA ASN A 127 4.82 -13.80 8.17
C ASN A 127 5.51 -14.32 6.91
N GLU A 128 5.45 -15.64 6.77
CA GLU A 128 6.15 -16.35 5.69
C GLU A 128 5.52 -16.22 4.31
N GLU A 129 4.21 -15.90 4.15
CA GLU A 129 3.58 -16.06 2.84
C GLU A 129 2.67 -14.91 2.33
N ASN A 130 2.12 -14.01 3.15
CA ASN A 130 1.07 -13.11 2.64
C ASN A 130 1.05 -11.67 3.16
N GLU A 131 2.05 -11.20 3.86
CA GLU A 131 2.05 -9.84 4.36
C GLU A 131 2.92 -8.91 3.53
N VAL A 132 2.35 -7.75 3.25
CA VAL A 132 3.04 -6.68 2.51
C VAL A 132 3.51 -5.63 3.50
N VAL A 133 4.79 -5.27 3.44
CA VAL A 133 5.33 -4.10 4.13
C VAL A 133 5.61 -3.03 3.08
N ALA A 134 4.89 -1.94 3.16
CA ALA A 134 4.93 -0.90 2.14
C ALA A 134 5.24 0.49 2.73
N ALA A 135 5.95 1.31 1.97
CA ALA A 135 6.25 2.69 2.37
C ALA A 135 6.37 3.62 1.17
N ILE A 136 5.85 4.83 1.29
CA ILE A 136 5.85 5.82 0.20
C ILE A 136 6.53 7.12 0.63
N CYS A 137 7.13 7.82 -0.32
CA CYS A 137 7.72 9.15 -0.19
C CYS A 137 8.92 9.17 0.77
N TRP A 138 8.79 9.79 1.93
CA TRP A 138 9.82 9.83 2.95
C TRP A 138 9.82 8.59 3.85
N ALA A 139 8.67 7.90 3.95
CA ALA A 139 8.48 6.77 4.84
C ALA A 139 9.39 5.53 4.58
N PRO A 140 9.95 5.25 3.38
CA PRO A 140 10.95 4.20 3.22
C PRO A 140 12.17 4.34 4.14
N THR A 141 12.44 5.54 4.66
CA THR A 141 13.49 5.76 5.67
C THR A 141 13.16 5.11 7.03
N ILE A 142 11.88 4.88 7.34
CA ILE A 142 11.44 4.12 8.52
C ILE A 142 11.86 2.66 8.35
N LEU A 143 11.53 2.07 7.20
CA LEU A 143 11.87 0.68 6.89
C LEU A 143 13.39 0.47 6.85
N ALA A 144 14.13 1.45 6.31
CA ALA A 144 15.59 1.43 6.32
C ALA A 144 16.14 1.43 7.75
N LYS A 145 15.66 2.33 8.62
CA LYS A 145 16.08 2.42 10.02
C LYS A 145 15.71 1.16 10.82
N ALA A 146 14.57 0.53 10.50
CA ALA A 146 14.17 -0.76 11.08
C ALA A 146 15.07 -1.93 10.62
N GLY A 147 15.94 -1.73 9.62
CA GLY A 147 16.88 -2.73 9.12
C GLY A 147 16.31 -3.67 8.05
N ILE A 148 15.05 -3.56 7.70
CA ILE A 148 14.39 -4.50 6.77
C ILE A 148 14.70 -4.21 5.29
N LEU A 149 15.37 -3.08 4.99
CA LEU A 149 15.83 -2.75 3.63
C LEU A 149 17.29 -3.15 3.36
N GLU A 150 18.00 -3.79 4.29
CA GLU A 150 19.37 -4.21 4.06
C GLU A 150 19.46 -5.20 2.88
N GLY A 151 20.25 -4.86 1.86
CA GLY A 151 20.40 -5.62 0.62
C GLY A 151 19.17 -5.62 -0.31
N LYS A 152 18.11 -4.86 0.02
CA LYS A 152 16.88 -4.77 -0.78
C LYS A 152 16.89 -3.59 -1.74
N ASN A 153 16.27 -3.78 -2.92
CA ASN A 153 15.99 -2.69 -3.82
C ASN A 153 14.84 -1.85 -3.25
N ALA A 154 15.04 -0.53 -3.19
CA ALA A 154 14.03 0.38 -2.69
C ALA A 154 14.09 1.75 -3.39
N THR A 155 12.97 2.45 -3.41
CA THR A 155 12.89 3.85 -3.82
C THR A 155 12.41 4.72 -2.66
N VAL A 156 12.61 6.03 -2.79
CA VAL A 156 12.25 7.02 -1.78
C VAL A 156 12.08 8.38 -2.46
N TRP A 157 11.30 9.26 -1.90
CA TRP A 157 11.34 10.67 -2.27
C TRP A 157 12.75 11.24 -2.17
N VAL A 158 13.20 11.90 -3.24
CA VAL A 158 14.54 12.49 -3.29
C VAL A 158 14.51 13.91 -2.72
N GLY A 159 14.94 14.05 -1.50
CA GLY A 159 14.99 15.34 -0.81
C GLY A 159 16.01 15.32 0.33
N ASN A 160 16.05 16.40 1.09
CA ASN A 160 16.91 16.49 2.26
C ASN A 160 16.18 15.95 3.50
N ASP A 161 16.80 15.01 4.18
CA ASP A 161 16.34 14.54 5.47
C ASP A 161 16.82 15.49 6.57
N SER A 162 15.90 16.21 7.20
CA SER A 162 16.22 17.25 8.18
C SER A 162 16.91 16.70 9.44
N GLU A 163 16.57 15.47 9.83
CA GLU A 163 17.10 14.85 11.05
C GLU A 163 18.53 14.32 10.82
N TYR A 164 18.78 13.75 9.65
CA TYR A 164 20.10 13.21 9.31
C TYR A 164 21.03 14.22 8.63
N GLY A 165 20.50 15.35 8.14
CA GLY A 165 21.27 16.36 7.40
C GLY A 165 21.85 15.88 6.07
N ILE A 166 21.33 14.79 5.52
CA ILE A 166 21.73 14.18 4.25
C ILE A 166 20.50 13.91 3.38
N SER A 167 20.68 13.54 2.12
CA SER A 167 19.53 13.18 1.28
C SER A 167 18.86 11.89 1.75
N THR A 168 17.55 11.78 1.56
CA THR A 168 16.76 10.56 1.85
C THR A 168 17.32 9.32 1.16
N VAL A 169 17.85 9.45 -0.06
CA VAL A 169 18.56 8.36 -0.76
C VAL A 169 19.78 7.90 0.06
N LYS A 170 20.57 8.84 0.58
CA LYS A 170 21.73 8.49 1.42
C LYS A 170 21.31 7.90 2.78
N VAL A 171 20.11 8.22 3.27
CA VAL A 171 19.56 7.54 4.45
C VAL A 171 19.31 6.07 4.13
N LEU A 172 18.67 5.75 3.00
CA LEU A 172 18.48 4.36 2.56
C LEU A 172 19.83 3.62 2.43
N GLU A 173 20.77 4.21 1.70
CA GLU A 173 22.11 3.63 1.50
C GLU A 173 22.88 3.41 2.81
N LYS A 174 22.76 4.34 3.77
CA LYS A 174 23.36 4.23 5.11
C LYS A 174 22.90 2.98 5.85
N TYR A 175 21.66 2.56 5.64
CA TYR A 175 21.07 1.35 6.23
C TYR A 175 21.11 0.14 5.29
N GLY A 176 21.95 0.17 4.25
CA GLY A 176 22.26 -0.96 3.39
C GLY A 176 21.25 -1.23 2.27
N ALA A 177 20.26 -0.35 2.05
CA ALA A 177 19.34 -0.47 0.93
C ALA A 177 20.01 -0.13 -0.42
N ILE A 178 19.55 -0.77 -1.47
CA ILE A 178 19.96 -0.50 -2.85
C ILE A 178 18.95 0.46 -3.46
N TYR A 179 19.32 1.74 -3.59
CA TYR A 179 18.43 2.74 -4.16
C TYR A 179 18.18 2.50 -5.65
N VAL A 180 16.89 2.48 -6.03
CA VAL A 180 16.45 2.36 -7.42
C VAL A 180 15.55 3.55 -7.77
N ASN A 181 15.94 4.32 -8.77
CA ASN A 181 15.16 5.47 -9.25
C ASN A 181 14.01 5.02 -10.15
N LYS A 182 12.92 4.56 -9.51
CA LYS A 182 11.64 4.18 -10.17
C LYS A 182 10.47 4.70 -9.35
N PRO A 183 9.31 4.94 -9.97
CA PRO A 183 8.10 5.38 -9.26
C PRO A 183 7.69 4.41 -8.14
N VAL A 184 7.67 3.12 -8.43
CA VAL A 184 7.41 2.04 -7.48
C VAL A 184 8.47 0.96 -7.64
N VAL A 185 8.92 0.39 -6.54
CA VAL A 185 9.86 -0.74 -6.48
C VAL A 185 9.25 -1.82 -5.61
N VAL A 186 9.19 -3.03 -6.13
CA VAL A 186 8.79 -4.26 -5.43
C VAL A 186 10.01 -5.16 -5.28
N ASP A 187 10.31 -5.55 -4.04
CA ASP A 187 11.38 -6.51 -3.71
C ASP A 187 10.86 -7.51 -2.68
N GLY A 188 10.38 -8.65 -3.19
CA GLY A 188 9.64 -9.62 -2.37
C GLY A 188 8.36 -9.02 -1.82
N LYS A 189 8.16 -9.08 -0.51
CA LYS A 189 7.01 -8.48 0.18
C LYS A 189 7.15 -6.99 0.50
N ILE A 190 8.30 -6.38 0.16
CA ILE A 190 8.54 -4.96 0.37
C ILE A 190 8.13 -4.17 -0.88
N ILE A 191 7.31 -3.14 -0.69
CA ILE A 191 6.89 -2.23 -1.76
C ILE A 191 7.21 -0.79 -1.33
N THR A 192 8.01 -0.09 -2.14
CA THR A 192 8.34 1.32 -1.88
C THR A 192 7.97 2.20 -3.06
N ALA A 193 7.61 3.47 -2.79
CA ALA A 193 7.25 4.44 -3.83
C ALA A 193 7.82 5.84 -3.57
N ILE A 194 8.02 6.60 -4.65
CA ILE A 194 8.72 7.90 -4.58
C ILE A 194 7.88 9.05 -3.99
N GLY A 195 6.55 8.93 -3.93
CA GLY A 195 5.71 10.00 -3.42
C GLY A 195 4.35 10.16 -4.12
N PRO A 196 3.67 11.30 -3.99
CA PRO A 196 2.26 11.47 -4.36
C PRO A 196 1.93 11.06 -5.79
N SER A 197 2.81 11.34 -6.74
CA SER A 197 2.58 10.99 -8.16
C SER A 197 2.52 9.48 -8.42
N ALA A 198 3.03 8.67 -7.48
CA ALA A 198 3.05 7.21 -7.56
C ALA A 198 2.00 6.55 -6.64
N ALA A 199 1.19 7.32 -5.90
CA ALA A 199 0.30 6.79 -4.86
C ALA A 199 -0.72 5.76 -5.39
N LYS A 200 -1.28 5.99 -6.58
CA LYS A 200 -2.20 5.03 -7.22
C LYS A 200 -1.50 3.74 -7.63
N GLU A 201 -0.37 3.86 -8.34
CA GLU A 201 0.45 2.70 -8.75
C GLU A 201 0.92 1.91 -7.52
N PHE A 202 1.32 2.60 -6.46
CA PHE A 202 1.69 2.00 -5.18
C PHE A 202 0.55 1.17 -4.57
N GLY A 203 -0.68 1.72 -4.54
CA GLY A 203 -1.87 0.99 -4.10
C GLY A 203 -2.19 -0.24 -4.96
N GLU A 204 -2.05 -0.11 -6.29
CA GLU A 204 -2.26 -1.23 -7.22
C GLU A 204 -1.23 -2.36 -7.02
N GLU A 205 0.06 -2.03 -6.79
CA GLU A 205 1.08 -3.04 -6.52
C GLU A 205 0.88 -3.71 -5.15
N ILE A 206 0.40 -2.98 -4.12
CA ILE A 206 0.01 -3.57 -2.84
C ILE A 206 -1.15 -4.56 -3.03
N ALA A 207 -2.23 -4.12 -3.71
CA ALA A 207 -3.38 -4.98 -3.98
C ALA A 207 -3.01 -6.25 -4.77
N LYS A 208 -2.04 -6.15 -5.67
CA LYS A 208 -1.51 -7.25 -6.45
C LYS A 208 -0.71 -8.25 -5.61
N ALA A 209 0.07 -7.74 -4.66
CA ALA A 209 0.88 -8.57 -3.76
C ALA A 209 0.02 -9.31 -2.71
N LEU A 210 -1.17 -8.81 -2.41
CA LEU A 210 -2.14 -9.43 -1.49
C LEU A 210 -3.01 -10.53 -2.14
N LYS A 211 -2.83 -10.79 -3.42
CA LYS A 211 -3.58 -11.82 -4.17
C LYS A 211 -3.09 -13.22 -3.84
#